data_148974113db6d06d18d9228ad0d9c47d
#
_entry.id   148974113db6d06d18d9228ad0d9c47d
#
_cell.length_a   1.000
_cell.length_b   1.000
_cell.length_c   1.000
_cell.angle_alpha   90.00
_cell.angle_beta   90.00
_cell.angle_gamma   90.00
#
_symmetry.space_group_name_H-M   'P 1'
#
loop_
_entity.id
_entity.type
_entity.pdbx_description
1 polymer ?
#
loop_
_entity_poly.entity_id
_entity_poly.type
_entity_poly.pdbx_seq_one_letter_code
_entity_poly.pdbx_strand_id
1 'polypeptide(L)'
;MIPMKQYSLSILLLCLSLPAFGIKVFDMEEIRDPSTLEIKVLQDWHRVKGAIETRQKLVTINVGDLWPGQEYRVPVRMVVPGKGKAKGFHLTGGSSPSRLQKDARPNPTERDLLEGGVGLVITVVQEPGSYGQREMANASEKKFAESLNPRFKIQYWAWPATLMRAITTAYAEKDHFEKGKVAMSGGSKNGASPSMAIIHDERMTAVHATVSPIWDSPLRLNDDQAWRELRAQGGRSGGFTGGHFGPNFNRRVLDSGGTWKDLQKFTRDISDQVFISRNLKTLRERGVDMLFHPGTHDMVAFDMAWGGKNHPSIPVYLGANSGHGKREHSKTERDQQNK
;
A
#
# COMPACT_ATOMS: atom_id res chain seq x y z
N MET A 1 23.78 -14.36 76.07
CA MET A 1 24.23 -14.09 74.66
C MET A 1 23.48 -15.00 73.74
N ILE A 2 22.53 -14.47 73.00
CA ILE A 2 21.69 -15.19 72.05
C ILE A 2 22.23 -14.83 70.65
N PRO A 3 22.56 -15.76 69.77
CA PRO A 3 23.10 -15.42 68.45
C PRO A 3 21.97 -14.97 67.55
N MET A 4 22.11 -13.76 67.00
CA MET A 4 21.25 -13.21 65.92
C MET A 4 21.51 -13.98 64.61
N LYS A 5 20.51 -14.68 64.10
CA LYS A 5 20.50 -15.23 62.73
C LYS A 5 20.25 -14.09 61.74
N GLN A 6 21.24 -13.85 60.88
CA GLN A 6 21.10 -13.01 59.68
C GLN A 6 20.24 -13.73 58.66
N TYR A 7 19.10 -13.17 58.29
CA TYR A 7 18.30 -13.58 57.16
C TYR A 7 18.74 -12.74 55.94
N SER A 8 19.42 -13.38 55.01
CA SER A 8 19.70 -12.80 53.70
C SER A 8 18.42 -12.82 52.88
N LEU A 9 17.85 -11.64 52.62
CA LEU A 9 16.70 -11.46 51.77
C LEU A 9 17.20 -11.39 50.30
N SER A 10 17.18 -12.51 49.57
CA SER A 10 17.45 -12.54 48.15
C SER A 10 16.23 -11.98 47.42
N ILE A 11 16.31 -10.71 46.98
CA ILE A 11 15.33 -10.10 46.07
C ILE A 11 15.58 -10.68 44.70
N LEU A 12 14.73 -11.61 44.27
CA LEU A 12 14.69 -12.13 42.91
C LEU A 12 14.04 -11.03 42.03
N LEU A 13 14.86 -10.23 41.36
CA LEU A 13 14.40 -9.29 40.33
C LEU A 13 13.85 -10.10 39.16
N LEU A 14 12.53 -10.31 39.12
CA LEU A 14 11.86 -10.80 37.96
C LEU A 14 11.88 -9.66 36.92
N CYS A 15 12.84 -9.68 36.03
CA CYS A 15 12.78 -8.87 34.81
C CYS A 15 11.63 -9.40 33.94
N LEU A 16 10.44 -8.85 34.17
CA LEU A 16 9.35 -8.94 33.21
C LEU A 16 9.83 -8.21 31.95
N SER A 17 10.33 -8.96 31.00
CA SER A 17 10.50 -8.46 29.63
C SER A 17 9.11 -8.15 29.09
N LEU A 18 8.68 -6.90 29.24
CA LEU A 18 7.51 -6.40 28.50
C LEU A 18 7.81 -6.68 27.04
N PRO A 19 6.91 -7.36 26.30
CA PRO A 19 7.09 -7.49 24.87
C PRO A 19 7.19 -6.06 24.33
N ALA A 20 8.26 -5.78 23.61
CA ALA A 20 8.38 -4.55 22.85
C ALA A 20 7.23 -4.57 21.84
N PHE A 21 6.15 -3.90 22.16
CA PHE A 21 5.06 -3.68 21.19
C PHE A 21 5.67 -2.90 20.04
N GLY A 22 5.98 -3.60 18.95
CA GLY A 22 6.43 -2.97 17.71
C GLY A 22 5.40 -1.91 17.29
N ILE A 23 5.86 -0.86 16.63
CA ILE A 23 4.99 0.21 16.13
C ILE A 23 3.94 -0.43 15.21
N LYS A 24 2.67 -0.45 15.61
CA LYS A 24 1.57 -0.96 14.80
C LYS A 24 1.18 0.11 13.77
N VAL A 25 1.35 -0.16 12.48
CA VAL A 25 1.02 0.80 11.42
C VAL A 25 -0.49 0.89 11.21
N PHE A 26 -1.20 -0.24 11.21
CA PHE A 26 -2.65 -0.28 10.92
C PHE A 26 -3.44 -0.85 12.10
N ASP A 27 -4.55 -0.20 12.41
CA ASP A 27 -5.62 -0.80 13.21
C ASP A 27 -6.62 -1.49 12.27
N MET A 28 -6.55 -2.82 12.20
CA MET A 28 -7.39 -3.59 11.29
C MET A 28 -8.84 -3.71 11.78
N GLU A 29 -9.13 -3.51 13.05
CA GLU A 29 -10.51 -3.45 13.58
C GLU A 29 -11.17 -2.17 13.07
N GLU A 30 -10.53 -1.02 13.26
CA GLU A 30 -10.99 0.26 12.70
C GLU A 30 -11.17 0.18 11.17
N ILE A 31 -10.17 -0.34 10.45
CA ILE A 31 -10.19 -0.41 8.98
C ILE A 31 -11.35 -1.27 8.47
N ARG A 32 -11.71 -2.34 9.16
CA ARG A 32 -12.77 -3.27 8.76
C ARG A 32 -14.15 -2.85 9.24
N ASP A 33 -14.26 -1.90 10.13
CA ASP A 33 -15.54 -1.43 10.67
C ASP A 33 -16.24 -0.49 9.66
N PRO A 34 -17.38 -0.92 9.06
CA PRO A 34 -18.10 -0.06 8.12
C PRO A 34 -18.80 1.13 8.81
N SER A 35 -19.03 1.09 10.12
CA SER A 35 -19.69 2.17 10.85
C SER A 35 -18.85 3.44 10.93
N THR A 36 -17.52 3.31 10.85
CA THR A 36 -16.56 4.41 10.89
C THR A 36 -16.24 5.03 9.52
N LEU A 37 -16.87 4.53 8.44
CA LEU A 37 -16.63 5.04 7.07
C LEU A 37 -17.20 6.44 6.83
N GLU A 38 -18.19 6.86 7.59
CA GLU A 38 -18.89 8.15 7.43
C GLU A 38 -19.20 8.45 5.96
N ILE A 39 -19.88 7.50 5.31
CA ILE A 39 -20.13 7.55 3.87
C ILE A 39 -20.97 8.78 3.51
N LYS A 40 -20.45 9.61 2.60
CA LYS A 40 -21.21 10.67 1.94
C LYS A 40 -21.49 10.28 0.49
N VAL A 41 -22.76 10.07 0.16
CA VAL A 41 -23.18 9.66 -1.19
C VAL A 41 -23.13 10.88 -2.10
N LEU A 42 -22.31 10.81 -3.15
CA LEU A 42 -22.21 11.80 -4.22
C LEU A 42 -23.14 11.45 -5.39
N GLN A 43 -23.31 10.15 -5.64
CA GLN A 43 -24.23 9.58 -6.60
C GLN A 43 -24.58 8.16 -6.15
N ASP A 44 -25.88 7.93 -5.93
CA ASP A 44 -26.34 6.60 -5.50
C ASP A 44 -26.42 5.62 -6.67
N TRP A 45 -26.67 4.35 -6.37
CA TRP A 45 -26.74 3.28 -7.36
C TRP A 45 -27.74 3.59 -8.49
N HIS A 46 -27.24 3.60 -9.71
CA HIS A 46 -28.04 3.83 -10.91
C HIS A 46 -27.44 3.09 -12.09
N ARG A 47 -28.22 2.91 -13.12
CA ARG A 47 -27.79 2.25 -14.35
C ARG A 47 -27.09 3.24 -15.28
N VAL A 48 -25.96 2.83 -15.80
CA VAL A 48 -25.16 3.58 -16.78
C VAL A 48 -25.10 2.75 -18.06
N LYS A 49 -25.65 3.31 -19.14
CA LYS A 49 -25.61 2.73 -20.48
C LYS A 49 -24.27 3.06 -21.15
N GLY A 50 -23.72 2.11 -21.89
CA GLY A 50 -22.47 2.27 -22.63
C GLY A 50 -22.23 1.07 -23.54
N ALA A 51 -20.96 0.78 -23.85
CA ALA A 51 -20.61 -0.45 -24.60
C ALA A 51 -21.09 -1.71 -23.85
N ILE A 52 -21.10 -1.64 -22.51
CA ILE A 52 -21.79 -2.58 -21.62
C ILE A 52 -22.66 -1.80 -20.64
N GLU A 53 -23.77 -2.38 -20.20
CA GLU A 53 -24.59 -1.80 -19.14
C GLU A 53 -23.94 -2.10 -17.78
N THR A 54 -23.83 -1.09 -16.93
CA THR A 54 -23.31 -1.20 -15.57
C THR A 54 -24.23 -0.54 -14.55
N ARG A 55 -24.10 -0.88 -13.30
CA ARG A 55 -24.62 -0.10 -12.17
C ARG A 55 -23.44 0.52 -11.44
N GLN A 56 -23.60 1.78 -11.08
CA GLN A 56 -22.50 2.55 -10.50
C GLN A 56 -22.96 3.36 -9.29
N LYS A 57 -22.05 3.53 -8.34
CA LYS A 57 -22.21 4.40 -7.18
C LYS A 57 -20.90 5.16 -6.93
N LEU A 58 -21.03 6.43 -6.55
CA LEU A 58 -19.89 7.26 -6.15
C LEU A 58 -20.13 7.82 -4.75
N VAL A 59 -19.17 7.61 -3.89
CA VAL A 59 -19.21 8.07 -2.50
C VAL A 59 -17.90 8.75 -2.12
N THR A 60 -17.88 9.48 -1.02
CA THR A 60 -16.63 9.70 -0.25
C THR A 60 -16.70 8.97 1.06
N ILE A 61 -15.54 8.52 1.53
CA ILE A 61 -15.38 7.80 2.79
C ILE A 61 -14.33 8.45 3.67
N ASN A 62 -14.51 8.36 4.96
CA ASN A 62 -13.46 8.63 5.93
C ASN A 62 -12.52 7.41 5.99
N VAL A 63 -11.22 7.61 5.74
CA VAL A 63 -10.20 6.58 5.87
C VAL A 63 -9.76 6.44 7.32
N GLY A 64 -9.93 7.49 8.11
CA GLY A 64 -9.51 7.66 9.49
C GLY A 64 -8.70 8.95 9.67
N ASP A 65 -8.33 9.25 10.87
CA ASP A 65 -7.51 10.42 11.17
C ASP A 65 -6.02 10.15 10.98
N LEU A 66 -5.34 11.02 10.25
CA LEU A 66 -3.87 11.03 10.17
C LEU A 66 -3.26 11.34 11.54
N TRP A 67 -3.83 12.33 12.22
CA TRP A 67 -3.58 12.69 13.62
C TRP A 67 -4.90 13.20 14.22
N PRO A 68 -5.05 13.28 15.52
CA PRO A 68 -6.32 13.66 16.15
C PRO A 68 -6.96 14.90 15.53
N GLY A 69 -8.17 14.76 15.00
CA GLY A 69 -8.93 15.81 14.34
C GLY A 69 -8.55 16.11 12.90
N GLN A 70 -7.65 15.35 12.29
CA GLN A 70 -7.28 15.51 10.89
C GLN A 70 -7.80 14.33 10.07
N GLU A 71 -9.05 14.41 9.68
CA GLU A 71 -9.70 13.43 8.81
C GLU A 71 -8.99 13.29 7.45
N TYR A 72 -8.83 12.04 7.00
CA TYR A 72 -8.38 11.73 5.65
C TYR A 72 -9.56 11.14 4.85
N ARG A 73 -10.15 11.92 3.99
CA ARG A 73 -11.34 11.56 3.21
C ARG A 73 -11.01 11.41 1.74
N VAL A 74 -11.51 10.34 1.11
CA VAL A 74 -11.27 10.03 -0.31
C VAL A 74 -12.55 9.63 -1.04
N PRO A 75 -12.62 9.83 -2.36
CA PRO A 75 -13.71 9.28 -3.18
C PRO A 75 -13.49 7.80 -3.45
N VAL A 76 -14.60 7.06 -3.50
CA VAL A 76 -14.67 5.66 -3.95
C VAL A 76 -15.79 5.54 -4.96
N ARG A 77 -15.45 5.08 -6.16
CA ARG A 77 -16.41 4.72 -7.20
C ARG A 77 -16.51 3.21 -7.28
N MET A 78 -17.72 2.71 -7.21
CA MET A 78 -18.04 1.29 -7.35
C MET A 78 -18.79 1.05 -8.64
N VAL A 79 -18.40 0.03 -9.39
CA VAL A 79 -19.02 -0.36 -10.66
C VAL A 79 -19.25 -1.86 -10.64
N VAL A 80 -20.48 -2.27 -10.94
CA VAL A 80 -20.83 -3.69 -11.03
C VAL A 80 -21.55 -3.96 -12.36
N PRO A 81 -21.61 -5.24 -12.82
CA PRO A 81 -22.38 -5.59 -14.00
C PRO A 81 -23.82 -5.09 -13.93
N GLY A 82 -24.42 -4.82 -15.06
CA GLY A 82 -25.81 -4.31 -15.15
C GLY A 82 -26.84 -5.23 -14.50
N LYS A 83 -26.54 -6.52 -14.41
CA LYS A 83 -27.38 -7.55 -13.76
C LYS A 83 -26.56 -8.38 -12.78
N GLY A 84 -27.21 -8.88 -11.73
CA GLY A 84 -26.58 -9.73 -10.70
C GLY A 84 -25.63 -8.96 -9.77
N LYS A 85 -25.00 -9.67 -8.85
CA LYS A 85 -23.94 -9.16 -7.98
C LYS A 85 -22.58 -9.41 -8.62
N ALA A 86 -21.60 -8.57 -8.30
CA ALA A 86 -20.20 -8.84 -8.65
C ALA A 86 -19.66 -9.97 -7.76
N LYS A 87 -19.05 -10.99 -8.35
CA LYS A 87 -18.51 -12.19 -7.68
C LYS A 87 -17.15 -11.98 -7.00
N GLY A 88 -16.71 -10.78 -6.92
CA GLY A 88 -15.45 -10.27 -6.44
C GLY A 88 -15.18 -8.96 -7.18
N PHE A 89 -14.04 -8.35 -6.97
CA PHE A 89 -13.73 -7.09 -7.65
C PHE A 89 -12.25 -6.84 -7.83
N HIS A 90 -11.96 -6.01 -8.82
CA HIS A 90 -10.66 -5.42 -9.02
C HIS A 90 -10.61 -4.05 -8.37
N LEU A 91 -9.63 -3.84 -7.50
CA LEU A 91 -9.39 -2.58 -6.80
C LEU A 91 -8.19 -1.85 -7.42
N THR A 92 -8.37 -0.56 -7.69
CA THR A 92 -7.28 0.31 -8.14
C THR A 92 -7.29 1.65 -7.43
N GLY A 93 -6.12 2.07 -7.00
CA GLY A 93 -5.92 3.34 -6.28
C GLY A 93 -5.15 4.40 -7.06
N GLY A 94 -4.79 4.11 -8.30
CA GLY A 94 -3.97 4.99 -9.13
C GLY A 94 -4.75 5.82 -10.15
N SER A 95 -6.02 6.00 -9.93
CA SER A 95 -6.90 6.60 -10.92
C SER A 95 -6.75 8.10 -11.01
N SER A 96 -6.81 8.62 -12.25
CA SER A 96 -6.96 10.05 -12.49
C SER A 96 -8.31 10.55 -11.95
N PRO A 97 -8.46 11.84 -11.64
CA PRO A 97 -9.73 12.41 -11.22
C PRO A 97 -10.90 12.12 -12.18
N SER A 98 -10.63 12.01 -13.48
CA SER A 98 -11.64 11.66 -14.49
C SER A 98 -12.28 10.29 -14.28
N ARG A 99 -11.59 9.36 -13.62
CA ARG A 99 -12.09 8.03 -13.29
C ARG A 99 -13.05 8.03 -12.09
N LEU A 100 -13.03 9.09 -11.31
CA LEU A 100 -13.84 9.29 -10.10
C LEU A 100 -14.96 10.31 -10.32
N GLN A 101 -15.29 10.57 -11.58
CA GLN A 101 -16.46 11.37 -11.94
C GLN A 101 -17.71 10.50 -12.03
N LYS A 102 -18.87 11.15 -11.95
CA LYS A 102 -20.17 10.51 -12.20
C LYS A 102 -20.17 9.91 -13.61
N ASP A 103 -20.70 8.69 -13.72
CA ASP A 103 -20.89 7.97 -14.99
C ASP A 103 -19.62 7.75 -15.82
N ALA A 104 -18.45 7.79 -15.18
CA ALA A 104 -17.19 7.53 -15.87
C ALA A 104 -17.22 6.12 -16.51
N ARG A 105 -16.88 6.05 -17.79
CA ARG A 105 -16.96 4.82 -18.58
C ARG A 105 -15.81 3.86 -18.25
N PRO A 106 -16.09 2.56 -18.10
CA PRO A 106 -15.04 1.56 -17.98
C PRO A 106 -14.15 1.53 -19.24
N ASN A 107 -12.84 1.34 -19.04
CA ASN A 107 -11.90 1.11 -20.14
C ASN A 107 -12.04 -0.32 -20.69
N PRO A 108 -11.37 -0.70 -21.81
CA PRO A 108 -11.50 -2.04 -22.39
C PRO A 108 -11.24 -3.18 -21.38
N THR A 109 -10.13 -3.16 -20.66
CA THR A 109 -9.80 -4.19 -19.65
C THR A 109 -10.86 -4.29 -18.55
N GLU A 110 -11.38 -3.17 -18.11
CA GLU A 110 -12.44 -3.14 -17.09
C GLU A 110 -13.78 -3.67 -17.62
N ARG A 111 -14.05 -3.48 -18.90
CA ARG A 111 -15.24 -4.08 -19.54
C ARG A 111 -15.14 -5.59 -19.54
N ASP A 112 -13.98 -6.14 -19.91
CA ASP A 112 -13.74 -7.59 -19.89
C ASP A 112 -13.95 -8.18 -18.49
N LEU A 113 -13.46 -7.49 -17.43
CA LEU A 113 -13.70 -7.88 -16.04
C LEU A 113 -15.19 -7.87 -15.69
N LEU A 114 -15.91 -6.80 -16.05
CA LEU A 114 -17.34 -6.65 -15.76
C LEU A 114 -18.17 -7.70 -16.52
N GLU A 115 -17.83 -8.01 -17.77
CA GLU A 115 -18.46 -9.09 -18.55
C GLU A 115 -18.22 -10.47 -17.92
N GLY A 116 -17.05 -10.67 -17.32
CA GLY A 116 -16.71 -11.84 -16.50
C GLY A 116 -17.39 -11.88 -15.13
N GLY A 117 -18.21 -10.89 -14.79
CA GLY A 117 -18.90 -10.81 -13.51
C GLY A 117 -18.06 -10.23 -12.36
N VAL A 118 -16.89 -9.66 -12.66
CA VAL A 118 -16.00 -9.02 -11.70
C VAL A 118 -16.35 -7.53 -11.58
N GLY A 119 -16.56 -7.04 -10.36
CA GLY A 119 -16.80 -5.63 -10.09
C GLY A 119 -15.52 -4.80 -10.13
N LEU A 120 -15.68 -3.48 -10.11
CA LEU A 120 -14.57 -2.53 -9.99
C LEU A 120 -14.78 -1.65 -8.76
N VAL A 121 -13.72 -1.46 -8.01
CA VAL A 121 -13.66 -0.48 -6.93
C VAL A 121 -12.48 0.45 -7.22
N ILE A 122 -12.78 1.73 -7.43
CA ILE A 122 -11.82 2.71 -7.92
C ILE A 122 -11.71 3.82 -6.88
N THR A 123 -10.51 4.10 -6.44
CA THR A 123 -10.23 5.18 -5.49
C THR A 123 -8.95 5.92 -5.89
N VAL A 124 -8.53 6.88 -5.09
CA VAL A 124 -7.28 7.60 -5.31
C VAL A 124 -6.39 7.50 -4.09
N VAL A 125 -5.15 7.07 -4.27
CA VAL A 125 -4.16 7.01 -3.20
C VAL A 125 -3.06 8.08 -3.36
N GLN A 126 -2.89 8.67 -4.53
CA GLN A 126 -1.68 9.40 -4.85
C GLN A 126 -1.84 10.91 -5.12
N GLU A 127 -3.06 11.41 -5.27
CA GLU A 127 -3.31 12.78 -5.70
C GLU A 127 -3.95 13.66 -4.60
N PRO A 128 -3.26 13.89 -3.46
CA PRO A 128 -3.84 14.74 -2.40
C PRO A 128 -4.23 16.13 -2.92
N GLY A 129 -3.46 16.67 -3.88
CA GLY A 129 -3.73 17.98 -4.45
C GLY A 129 -5.01 18.08 -5.27
N SER A 130 -5.43 16.99 -5.90
CA SER A 130 -6.65 16.95 -6.73
C SER A 130 -7.92 17.01 -5.91
N TYR A 131 -7.85 16.73 -4.61
CA TYR A 131 -8.97 16.74 -3.68
C TYR A 131 -8.74 17.69 -2.49
N GLY A 132 -7.92 18.75 -2.67
CA GLY A 132 -7.67 19.74 -1.64
C GLY A 132 -6.74 19.27 -0.51
N GLN A 133 -6.01 18.18 -0.70
CA GLN A 133 -5.19 17.57 0.37
C GLN A 133 -3.69 17.90 0.30
N ARG A 134 -3.27 18.83 -0.56
CA ARG A 134 -1.84 19.19 -0.72
C ARG A 134 -1.24 19.74 0.56
N GLU A 135 -1.94 20.61 1.26
CA GLU A 135 -1.49 21.19 2.52
C GLU A 135 -1.37 20.13 3.61
N MET A 136 -2.35 19.21 3.67
CA MET A 136 -2.34 18.05 4.54
C MET A 136 -1.11 17.17 4.28
N ALA A 137 -0.73 16.94 3.02
CA ALA A 137 0.45 16.18 2.66
C ALA A 137 1.74 16.83 3.20
N ASN A 138 1.87 18.16 3.12
CA ASN A 138 3.01 18.88 3.67
C ASN A 138 3.05 18.84 5.20
N ALA A 139 1.91 19.00 5.86
CA ALA A 139 1.80 18.90 7.31
C ALA A 139 2.14 17.47 7.80
N SER A 140 1.67 16.45 7.08
CA SER A 140 1.98 15.04 7.33
C SER A 140 3.49 14.78 7.30
N GLU A 141 4.20 15.27 6.28
CA GLU A 141 5.64 15.13 6.18
C GLU A 141 6.37 15.78 7.36
N LYS A 142 5.93 16.96 7.81
CA LYS A 142 6.51 17.63 8.97
C LYS A 142 6.29 16.82 10.24
N LYS A 143 5.07 16.43 10.53
CA LYS A 143 4.73 15.64 11.73
C LYS A 143 5.46 14.29 11.77
N PHE A 144 5.60 13.63 10.63
CA PHE A 144 6.38 12.41 10.53
C PHE A 144 7.86 12.67 10.85
N ALA A 145 8.45 13.71 10.30
CA ALA A 145 9.84 14.05 10.56
C ALA A 145 10.14 14.32 12.05
N GLU A 146 9.17 14.89 12.77
CA GLU A 146 9.30 15.20 14.19
C GLU A 146 9.13 13.96 15.11
N SER A 147 8.40 12.92 14.67
CA SER A 147 7.98 11.83 15.55
C SER A 147 8.37 10.43 15.09
N LEU A 148 8.68 10.26 13.81
CA LEU A 148 8.81 8.97 13.12
C LEU A 148 7.58 8.05 13.31
N ASN A 149 6.41 8.63 13.58
CA ASN A 149 5.17 7.87 13.66
C ASN A 149 4.66 7.57 12.23
N PRO A 150 4.59 6.29 11.81
CA PRO A 150 4.19 5.93 10.44
C PRO A 150 2.75 6.37 10.10
N ARG A 151 1.86 6.49 11.10
CA ARG A 151 0.49 6.99 10.87
C ARG A 151 0.49 8.42 10.34
N PHE A 152 1.43 9.25 10.75
CA PHE A 152 1.50 10.64 10.30
C PHE A 152 2.03 10.78 8.87
N LYS A 153 2.56 9.74 8.27
CA LYS A 153 3.03 9.77 6.90
C LYS A 153 2.00 9.17 5.95
N ILE A 154 1.48 9.99 5.06
CA ILE A 154 0.44 9.61 4.10
C ILE A 154 0.81 8.32 3.34
N GLN A 155 2.06 8.18 2.89
CA GLN A 155 2.51 7.04 2.11
C GLN A 155 2.55 5.74 2.92
N TYR A 156 2.85 5.81 4.22
CA TYR A 156 2.95 4.61 5.06
C TYR A 156 1.59 4.16 5.56
N TRP A 157 0.72 5.10 5.86
CA TRP A 157 -0.57 4.78 6.45
C TRP A 157 -1.75 5.05 5.51
N ALA A 158 -1.96 6.30 5.08
CA ALA A 158 -3.21 6.68 4.43
C ALA A 158 -3.44 5.99 3.09
N TRP A 159 -2.41 5.83 2.26
CA TRP A 159 -2.56 5.20 0.96
C TRP A 159 -2.92 3.71 1.04
N PRO A 160 -2.22 2.85 1.80
CA PRO A 160 -2.66 1.47 1.98
C PRO A 160 -4.00 1.37 2.72
N ALA A 161 -4.23 2.20 3.76
CA ALA A 161 -5.49 2.23 4.47
C ALA A 161 -6.68 2.59 3.56
N THR A 162 -6.49 3.53 2.63
CA THR A 162 -7.50 3.87 1.61
C THR A 162 -7.97 2.65 0.82
N LEU A 163 -7.05 1.80 0.38
CA LEU A 163 -7.38 0.58 -0.35
C LEU A 163 -8.16 -0.40 0.53
N MET A 164 -7.71 -0.63 1.74
CA MET A 164 -8.39 -1.53 2.68
C MET A 164 -9.78 -1.01 3.08
N ARG A 165 -9.94 0.31 3.27
CA ARG A 165 -11.23 0.95 3.54
C ARG A 165 -12.16 0.90 2.32
N ALA A 166 -11.63 0.99 1.10
CA ALA A 166 -12.43 0.82 -0.12
C ALA A 166 -12.99 -0.62 -0.22
N ILE A 167 -12.26 -1.64 0.25
CA ILE A 167 -12.80 -3.01 0.38
C ILE A 167 -13.96 -3.04 1.39
N THR A 168 -13.78 -2.41 2.54
CA THR A 168 -14.84 -2.32 3.57
C THR A 168 -16.08 -1.65 3.00
N THR A 169 -15.90 -0.58 2.21
CA THR A 169 -16.99 0.13 1.54
C THR A 169 -17.74 -0.78 0.55
N ALA A 170 -17.01 -1.52 -0.29
CA ALA A 170 -17.63 -2.43 -1.25
C ALA A 170 -18.40 -3.56 -0.54
N TYR A 171 -17.85 -4.12 0.53
CA TYR A 171 -18.52 -5.19 1.27
C TYR A 171 -19.70 -4.72 2.14
N ALA A 172 -19.81 -3.41 2.40
CA ALA A 172 -21.02 -2.84 2.98
C ALA A 172 -22.20 -2.82 1.97
N GLU A 173 -21.93 -2.80 0.67
CA GLU A 173 -22.90 -2.81 -0.41
C GLU A 173 -23.32 -4.26 -0.81
N LYS A 174 -23.90 -4.99 0.14
CA LYS A 174 -24.19 -6.43 0.05
C LYS A 174 -25.12 -6.83 -1.11
N ASP A 175 -25.94 -5.89 -1.63
CA ASP A 175 -26.81 -6.14 -2.75
C ASP A 175 -26.09 -6.04 -4.10
N HIS A 176 -24.86 -5.56 -4.11
CA HIS A 176 -24.06 -5.30 -5.29
C HIS A 176 -22.80 -6.15 -5.37
N PHE A 177 -22.23 -6.52 -4.22
CA PHE A 177 -21.00 -7.31 -4.15
C PHE A 177 -21.20 -8.60 -3.33
N GLU A 178 -20.66 -9.70 -3.83
CA GLU A 178 -20.45 -10.92 -3.06
C GLU A 178 -19.08 -10.87 -2.38
N LYS A 179 -18.94 -11.54 -1.25
CA LYS A 179 -17.63 -11.80 -0.67
C LYS A 179 -16.88 -12.80 -1.56
N GLY A 180 -15.87 -12.36 -2.24
CA GLY A 180 -15.13 -13.13 -3.22
C GLY A 180 -13.68 -12.70 -3.34
N LYS A 181 -13.05 -13.03 -4.46
CA LYS A 181 -11.66 -12.62 -4.74
C LYS A 181 -11.55 -11.11 -4.91
N VAL A 182 -10.54 -10.54 -4.27
CA VAL A 182 -10.16 -9.12 -4.41
C VAL A 182 -8.76 -9.06 -4.98
N ALA A 183 -8.67 -8.60 -6.22
CA ALA A 183 -7.40 -8.36 -6.89
C ALA A 183 -7.07 -6.88 -6.89
N MET A 184 -5.80 -6.54 -6.72
CA MET A 184 -5.33 -5.16 -6.80
C MET A 184 -4.20 -5.03 -7.79
N SER A 185 -4.19 -3.91 -8.50
CA SER A 185 -3.07 -3.57 -9.39
C SER A 185 -2.68 -2.11 -9.28
N GLY A 186 -1.43 -1.85 -9.61
CA GLY A 186 -0.90 -0.50 -9.68
C GLY A 186 0.57 -0.45 -10.03
N GLY A 187 1.03 0.73 -10.45
CA GLY A 187 2.44 0.98 -10.78
C GLY A 187 3.06 2.03 -9.86
N SER A 188 4.36 1.94 -9.61
CA SER A 188 5.11 2.89 -8.79
C SER A 188 4.52 3.00 -7.37
N LYS A 189 4.20 4.19 -6.92
CA LYS A 189 3.54 4.45 -5.62
C LYS A 189 2.20 3.72 -5.50
N ASN A 190 1.46 3.61 -6.61
CA ASN A 190 0.20 2.86 -6.66
C ASN A 190 0.40 1.34 -6.65
N GLY A 191 1.60 0.85 -6.92
CA GLY A 191 2.00 -0.54 -6.73
C GLY A 191 2.48 -0.82 -5.31
N ALA A 192 3.14 0.14 -4.69
CA ALA A 192 3.62 0.03 -3.32
C ALA A 192 2.46 -0.06 -2.30
N SER A 193 1.42 0.75 -2.48
CA SER A 193 0.26 0.74 -1.57
C SER A 193 -0.48 -0.61 -1.55
N PRO A 194 -0.80 -1.25 -2.70
CA PRO A 194 -1.33 -2.60 -2.71
C PRO A 194 -0.40 -3.62 -2.08
N SER A 195 0.91 -3.52 -2.32
CA SER A 195 1.90 -4.45 -1.76
C SER A 195 1.97 -4.38 -0.23
N MET A 196 1.76 -3.20 0.35
CA MET A 196 1.62 -3.05 1.80
C MET A 196 0.25 -3.56 2.29
N ALA A 197 -0.82 -3.14 1.64
CA ALA A 197 -2.17 -3.46 2.08
C ALA A 197 -2.44 -4.98 2.10
N ILE A 198 -1.93 -5.75 1.13
CA ILE A 198 -2.13 -7.20 1.07
C ILE A 198 -1.46 -7.95 2.22
N ILE A 199 -0.43 -7.38 2.85
CA ILE A 199 0.21 -7.96 4.04
C ILE A 199 -0.79 -8.00 5.21
N HIS A 200 -1.61 -6.96 5.35
CA HIS A 200 -2.48 -6.75 6.51
C HIS A 200 -3.91 -7.22 6.30
N ASP A 201 -4.43 -7.11 5.07
CA ASP A 201 -5.83 -7.39 4.80
C ASP A 201 -6.01 -8.74 4.10
N GLU A 202 -6.48 -9.71 4.85
CA GLU A 202 -6.71 -11.08 4.36
C GLU A 202 -7.84 -11.19 3.32
N ARG A 203 -8.67 -10.14 3.18
CA ARG A 203 -9.70 -10.08 2.14
C ARG A 203 -9.10 -9.92 0.75
N MET A 204 -7.84 -9.50 0.68
CA MET A 204 -7.11 -9.35 -0.58
C MET A 204 -6.48 -10.68 -0.97
N THR A 205 -6.73 -11.12 -2.20
CA THR A 205 -6.34 -12.43 -2.71
C THR A 205 -5.32 -12.37 -3.84
N ALA A 206 -5.14 -11.21 -4.46
CA ALA A 206 -4.15 -11.05 -5.52
C ALA A 206 -3.57 -9.65 -5.58
N VAL A 207 -2.29 -9.54 -5.96
CA VAL A 207 -1.61 -8.27 -6.25
C VAL A 207 -0.78 -8.36 -7.51
N HIS A 208 -1.01 -7.41 -8.42
CA HIS A 208 -0.14 -7.15 -9.56
C HIS A 208 0.43 -5.75 -9.47
N ALA A 209 1.72 -5.65 -9.15
CA ALA A 209 2.36 -4.36 -8.99
C ALA A 209 3.55 -4.20 -9.95
N THR A 210 3.56 -3.09 -10.68
CA THR A 210 4.72 -2.68 -11.47
C THR A 210 5.55 -1.69 -10.67
N VAL A 211 6.86 -1.93 -10.62
CA VAL A 211 7.80 -0.98 -10.02
C VAL A 211 7.49 -0.69 -8.55
N SER A 212 7.32 -1.73 -7.75
CA SER A 212 6.99 -1.61 -6.33
C SER A 212 8.19 -1.95 -5.44
N PRO A 213 8.40 -1.24 -4.33
CA PRO A 213 9.39 -1.61 -3.32
C PRO A 213 8.85 -2.76 -2.47
N ILE A 214 9.09 -3.98 -2.91
CA ILE A 214 8.61 -5.20 -2.25
C ILE A 214 9.67 -5.91 -1.42
N TRP A 215 10.92 -5.48 -1.53
CA TRP A 215 12.07 -6.07 -0.83
C TRP A 215 12.58 -5.17 0.29
N ASP A 216 13.01 -5.78 1.36
CA ASP A 216 13.71 -5.16 2.47
C ASP A 216 15.21 -5.01 2.20
N SER A 217 15.57 -4.52 1.03
CA SER A 217 16.96 -4.29 0.65
C SER A 217 17.65 -3.26 1.57
N PRO A 218 18.98 -3.30 1.69
CA PRO A 218 19.70 -2.32 2.51
C PRO A 218 19.36 -0.87 2.15
N LEU A 219 19.15 -0.59 0.86
CA LEU A 219 18.73 0.75 0.42
C LEU A 219 17.35 1.14 0.96
N ARG A 220 16.40 0.20 1.01
CA ARG A 220 15.06 0.43 1.56
C ARG A 220 15.06 0.54 3.08
N LEU A 221 15.98 -0.15 3.73
CA LEU A 221 16.18 -0.05 5.18
C LEU A 221 16.97 1.20 5.60
N ASN A 222 17.22 2.15 4.68
CA ASN A 222 18.01 3.35 4.91
C ASN A 222 19.43 3.05 5.42
N ASP A 223 20.08 2.00 4.91
CA ASP A 223 21.47 1.72 5.21
C ASP A 223 22.36 2.81 4.57
N ASP A 224 23.04 3.58 5.41
CA ASP A 224 23.84 4.71 4.97
C ASP A 224 25.05 4.26 4.13
N GLN A 225 25.66 3.12 4.47
CA GLN A 225 26.76 2.57 3.68
C GLN A 225 26.29 2.16 2.29
N ALA A 226 25.17 1.44 2.18
CA ALA A 226 24.61 1.05 0.89
C ALA A 226 24.30 2.26 0.01
N TRP A 227 23.83 3.35 0.60
CA TRP A 227 23.62 4.62 -0.12
C TRP A 227 24.91 5.29 -0.56
N ARG A 228 25.96 5.25 0.25
CA ARG A 228 27.30 5.75 -0.16
C ARG A 228 27.89 4.93 -1.30
N GLU A 229 27.81 3.62 -1.21
CA GLU A 229 28.28 2.69 -2.25
C GLU A 229 27.54 2.92 -3.57
N LEU A 230 26.22 3.05 -3.54
CA LEU A 230 25.42 3.35 -4.72
C LEU A 230 25.88 4.66 -5.40
N ARG A 231 26.10 5.71 -4.62
CA ARG A 231 26.61 6.98 -5.15
C ARG A 231 28.01 6.87 -5.73
N ALA A 232 28.89 6.15 -5.06
CA ALA A 232 30.28 5.92 -5.53
C ALA A 232 30.31 5.17 -6.86
N GLN A 233 29.35 4.31 -7.14
CA GLN A 233 29.18 3.60 -8.40
C GLN A 233 28.48 4.44 -9.49
N GLY A 234 28.30 5.73 -9.28
CA GLY A 234 27.60 6.61 -10.22
C GLY A 234 26.08 6.47 -10.19
N GLY A 235 25.55 5.73 -9.24
CA GLY A 235 24.11 5.64 -9.01
C GLY A 235 23.54 7.00 -8.57
N ARG A 236 22.52 7.45 -9.29
CA ARG A 236 21.86 8.71 -8.95
C ARG A 236 20.96 8.51 -7.77
N SER A 237 21.32 9.10 -6.62
CA SER A 237 20.44 9.12 -5.43
C SER A 237 19.04 9.68 -5.73
N GLY A 238 18.93 10.59 -6.71
CA GLY A 238 17.68 11.12 -7.20
C GLY A 238 16.80 10.11 -7.94
N GLY A 239 17.37 9.08 -8.55
CA GLY A 239 16.63 8.02 -9.24
C GLY A 239 15.96 7.02 -8.28
N PHE A 240 16.41 6.94 -7.04
CA PHE A 240 15.83 6.05 -6.02
C PHE A 240 14.70 6.72 -5.21
N THR A 241 14.15 7.81 -5.73
CA THR A 241 13.11 8.61 -5.07
C THR A 241 11.74 7.94 -5.06
N GLY A 242 11.55 6.96 -5.92
CA GLY A 242 10.25 6.36 -6.21
C GLY A 242 9.79 5.29 -5.24
N GLY A 243 10.32 5.21 -4.05
CA GLY A 243 9.84 4.20 -3.12
C GLY A 243 9.47 4.81 -1.78
N HIS A 244 8.51 4.24 -1.12
CA HIS A 244 8.03 4.65 0.20
C HIS A 244 9.14 4.70 1.25
N PHE A 245 10.30 4.10 0.99
CA PHE A 245 11.42 3.89 1.87
C PHE A 245 12.74 4.27 1.18
N GLY A 246 12.85 5.46 0.64
CA GLY A 246 14.09 5.99 0.12
C GLY A 246 14.49 7.28 0.85
N PRO A 247 15.77 7.71 0.77
CA PRO A 247 16.22 8.90 1.48
C PRO A 247 15.45 10.16 1.11
N ASN A 248 14.97 10.29 -0.12
CA ASN A 248 14.20 11.47 -0.50
C ASN A 248 12.82 11.52 0.17
N PHE A 249 12.22 10.37 0.50
CA PHE A 249 11.00 10.32 1.29
C PHE A 249 11.24 10.63 2.75
N ASN A 250 12.45 10.39 3.23
CA ASN A 250 12.83 10.60 4.61
C ASN A 250 13.79 11.79 4.78
N ARG A 251 14.07 12.54 3.70
CA ARG A 251 15.02 13.64 3.73
C ARG A 251 14.64 14.68 4.78
N ARG A 252 13.37 15.00 4.95
CA ARG A 252 12.91 15.94 5.96
C ARG A 252 13.27 15.52 7.38
N VAL A 253 13.39 14.22 7.65
CA VAL A 253 13.87 13.73 8.95
C VAL A 253 15.30 14.18 9.18
N LEU A 254 16.17 14.01 8.17
CA LEU A 254 17.57 14.46 8.24
C LEU A 254 17.67 15.99 8.30
N ASP A 255 16.87 16.69 7.49
CA ASP A 255 16.82 18.16 7.46
C ASP A 255 16.28 18.74 8.79
N SER A 256 15.49 17.97 9.56
CA SER A 256 14.96 18.33 10.88
C SER A 256 15.85 17.92 12.05
N GLY A 257 17.08 17.45 11.77
CA GLY A 257 18.04 17.08 12.80
C GLY A 257 18.02 15.59 13.21
N GLY A 258 17.16 14.76 12.58
CA GLY A 258 17.20 13.32 12.74
C GLY A 258 18.44 12.72 12.05
N THR A 259 18.77 11.49 12.39
CA THR A 259 19.96 10.80 11.89
C THR A 259 19.63 9.62 10.98
N TRP A 260 20.63 9.15 10.22
CA TRP A 260 20.54 7.88 9.51
C TRP A 260 20.24 6.71 10.44
N LYS A 261 20.76 6.73 11.67
CA LYS A 261 20.50 5.71 12.67
C LYS A 261 19.02 5.67 13.07
N ASP A 262 18.39 6.83 13.21
CA ASP A 262 16.95 6.93 13.51
C ASP A 262 16.12 6.38 12.36
N LEU A 263 16.48 6.71 11.11
CA LEU A 263 15.82 6.19 9.92
C LEU A 263 16.00 4.68 9.76
N GLN A 264 17.21 4.16 10.02
CA GLN A 264 17.46 2.72 9.99
C GLN A 264 16.64 1.99 11.05
N LYS A 265 16.60 2.53 12.27
CA LYS A 265 15.78 1.95 13.34
C LYS A 265 14.32 1.94 12.93
N PHE A 266 13.78 3.08 12.51
CA PHE A 266 12.38 3.20 12.08
C PHE A 266 12.03 2.19 10.99
N THR A 267 12.80 2.11 9.90
CA THR A 267 12.49 1.22 8.79
C THR A 267 12.61 -0.26 9.16
N ARG A 268 13.52 -0.62 10.07
CA ARG A 268 13.60 -1.98 10.62
C ARG A 268 12.40 -2.32 11.50
N ASP A 269 12.00 -1.39 12.36
CA ASP A 269 10.88 -1.59 13.29
C ASP A 269 9.54 -1.83 12.56
N ILE A 270 9.37 -1.28 11.36
CA ILE A 270 8.14 -1.46 10.56
C ILE A 270 8.30 -2.41 9.37
N SER A 271 9.49 -2.99 9.15
CA SER A 271 9.80 -3.78 7.94
C SER A 271 8.84 -4.93 7.70
N ASP A 272 8.42 -5.62 8.76
CA ASP A 272 7.48 -6.74 8.69
C ASP A 272 6.05 -6.30 8.29
N GLN A 273 5.77 -5.00 8.39
CA GLN A 273 4.47 -4.44 8.05
C GLN A 273 4.43 -3.82 6.64
N VAL A 274 5.57 -3.73 5.96
CA VAL A 274 5.66 -2.98 4.70
C VAL A 274 6.27 -3.75 3.54
N PHE A 275 7.09 -4.77 3.79
CA PHE A 275 7.77 -5.50 2.73
C PHE A 275 7.21 -6.91 2.50
N ILE A 276 6.90 -7.21 1.23
CA ILE A 276 6.46 -8.54 0.81
C ILE A 276 7.51 -9.60 1.17
N SER A 277 8.80 -9.30 1.00
CA SER A 277 9.90 -10.20 1.30
C SER A 277 9.88 -10.75 2.74
N ARG A 278 9.42 -9.94 3.69
CA ARG A 278 9.25 -10.35 5.10
C ARG A 278 8.02 -11.20 5.37
N ASN A 279 7.04 -11.17 4.47
CA ASN A 279 5.72 -11.78 4.66
C ASN A 279 5.45 -12.93 3.68
N LEU A 280 6.43 -13.32 2.88
CA LEU A 280 6.23 -14.24 1.76
C LEU A 280 5.62 -15.58 2.17
N LYS A 281 6.06 -16.14 3.29
CA LYS A 281 5.52 -17.40 3.83
C LYS A 281 4.03 -17.27 4.13
N THR A 282 3.65 -16.28 4.93
CA THR A 282 2.25 -16.04 5.32
C THR A 282 1.36 -15.75 4.11
N LEU A 283 1.86 -14.95 3.14
CA LEU A 283 1.09 -14.66 1.93
C LEU A 283 0.85 -15.90 1.08
N ARG A 284 1.81 -16.82 0.99
CA ARG A 284 1.66 -18.11 0.31
C ARG A 284 0.69 -19.04 1.04
N GLU A 285 0.80 -19.14 2.36
CA GLU A 285 -0.13 -19.92 3.17
C GLU A 285 -1.57 -19.42 3.04
N ARG A 286 -1.77 -18.12 2.83
CA ARG A 286 -3.07 -17.52 2.51
C ARG A 286 -3.52 -17.76 1.07
N GLY A 287 -2.69 -18.35 0.21
CA GLY A 287 -2.99 -18.55 -1.21
C GLY A 287 -3.07 -17.25 -2.01
N VAL A 288 -2.27 -16.26 -1.64
CA VAL A 288 -2.24 -14.97 -2.34
C VAL A 288 -1.53 -15.10 -3.68
N ASP A 289 -2.21 -14.73 -4.77
CA ASP A 289 -1.61 -14.61 -6.09
C ASP A 289 -0.81 -13.30 -6.20
N MET A 290 0.46 -13.42 -6.57
CA MET A 290 1.36 -12.27 -6.65
C MET A 290 2.09 -12.22 -7.99
N LEU A 291 2.16 -11.04 -8.60
CA LEU A 291 3.01 -10.77 -9.76
C LEU A 291 3.61 -9.38 -9.63
N PHE A 292 4.94 -9.31 -9.74
CA PHE A 292 5.68 -8.05 -9.72
C PHE A 292 6.40 -7.86 -11.05
N HIS A 293 6.26 -6.65 -11.63
CA HIS A 293 6.72 -6.39 -12.99
C HIS A 293 7.53 -5.08 -13.07
N PRO A 294 8.79 -5.09 -12.61
CA PRO A 294 9.69 -3.95 -12.78
C PRO A 294 10.36 -3.95 -14.15
N GLY A 295 10.78 -2.77 -14.61
CA GLY A 295 11.63 -2.61 -15.79
C GLY A 295 13.11 -2.77 -15.47
N THR A 296 13.90 -3.32 -16.40
CA THR A 296 15.35 -3.51 -16.20
C THR A 296 16.15 -2.20 -16.12
N HIS A 297 15.60 -1.10 -16.64
CA HIS A 297 16.18 0.25 -16.54
C HIS A 297 15.44 1.15 -15.55
N ASP A 298 14.65 0.54 -14.66
CA ASP A 298 13.95 1.27 -13.63
C ASP A 298 14.88 1.71 -12.49
N MET A 299 14.49 2.78 -11.82
CA MET A 299 15.19 3.27 -10.61
C MET A 299 15.23 2.24 -9.47
N VAL A 300 14.39 1.21 -9.50
CA VAL A 300 14.39 0.11 -8.53
C VAL A 300 15.29 -1.07 -8.93
N ALA A 301 16.08 -0.94 -9.99
CA ALA A 301 16.92 -2.02 -10.50
C ALA A 301 17.89 -2.60 -9.44
N PHE A 302 18.40 -1.77 -8.55
CA PHE A 302 19.24 -2.23 -7.43
C PHE A 302 18.46 -3.12 -6.43
N ASP A 303 17.22 -2.76 -6.12
CA ASP A 303 16.35 -3.60 -5.29
C ASP A 303 16.07 -4.93 -5.97
N MET A 304 15.85 -4.91 -7.29
CA MET A 304 15.60 -6.13 -8.07
C MET A 304 16.79 -7.06 -8.04
N ALA A 305 18.00 -6.54 -8.24
CA ALA A 305 19.23 -7.33 -8.19
C ALA A 305 19.41 -7.95 -6.80
N TRP A 306 19.22 -7.17 -5.77
CA TRP A 306 19.28 -7.65 -4.39
C TRP A 306 18.17 -8.66 -4.10
N GLY A 307 16.95 -8.37 -4.50
CA GLY A 307 15.78 -9.23 -4.29
C GLY A 307 15.88 -10.54 -5.04
N GLY A 308 16.32 -10.55 -6.28
CA GLY A 308 16.55 -11.76 -7.06
C GLY A 308 17.58 -12.69 -6.44
N LYS A 309 18.62 -12.13 -5.78
CA LYS A 309 19.61 -12.89 -5.05
C LYS A 309 19.10 -13.46 -3.71
N ASN A 310 18.38 -12.65 -2.93
CA ASN A 310 18.03 -12.96 -1.54
C ASN A 310 16.63 -13.56 -1.40
N HIS A 311 15.73 -13.27 -2.34
CA HIS A 311 14.34 -13.73 -2.35
C HIS A 311 13.93 -14.24 -3.75
N PRO A 312 14.63 -15.24 -4.31
CA PRO A 312 14.41 -15.72 -5.69
C PRO A 312 13.01 -16.32 -5.92
N SER A 313 12.32 -16.62 -4.83
CA SER A 313 10.98 -17.21 -4.89
C SER A 313 9.84 -16.18 -5.00
N ILE A 314 10.12 -14.89 -4.93
CA ILE A 314 9.11 -13.86 -5.22
C ILE A 314 8.89 -13.82 -6.74
N PRO A 315 7.66 -13.98 -7.24
CA PRO A 315 7.40 -13.99 -8.67
C PRO A 315 7.59 -12.58 -9.26
N VAL A 316 8.65 -12.44 -10.02
CA VAL A 316 9.02 -11.20 -10.69
C VAL A 316 9.14 -11.45 -12.18
N TYR A 317 8.41 -10.68 -12.98
CA TYR A 317 8.58 -10.63 -14.43
C TYR A 317 9.34 -9.36 -14.80
N LEU A 318 10.55 -9.53 -15.35
CA LEU A 318 11.38 -8.40 -15.74
C LEU A 318 11.01 -7.88 -17.13
N GLY A 319 10.59 -6.64 -17.20
CA GLY A 319 10.41 -5.94 -18.47
C GLY A 319 11.75 -5.56 -19.07
N ALA A 320 12.22 -6.32 -20.07
CA ALA A 320 13.46 -6.03 -20.75
C ALA A 320 13.43 -4.63 -21.41
N ASN A 321 14.52 -3.88 -21.28
CA ASN A 321 14.68 -2.52 -21.81
C ASN A 321 13.57 -1.52 -21.39
N SER A 322 12.82 -1.84 -20.37
CA SER A 322 11.77 -0.97 -19.83
C SER A 322 12.30 -0.09 -18.70
N GLY A 323 11.93 1.19 -18.73
CA GLY A 323 12.12 2.12 -17.61
C GLY A 323 10.90 2.21 -16.74
N HIS A 324 10.87 3.25 -15.91
CA HIS A 324 9.75 3.52 -15.00
C HIS A 324 8.47 3.90 -15.78
N GLY A 325 7.50 3.00 -15.81
CA GLY A 325 6.21 3.21 -16.47
C GLY A 325 6.23 3.14 -18.01
N LYS A 326 7.38 3.00 -18.66
CA LYS A 326 7.46 2.70 -20.09
C LYS A 326 7.64 1.20 -20.27
N ARG A 327 6.70 0.56 -20.90
CA ARG A 327 6.71 -0.85 -21.22
C ARG A 327 6.95 -1.00 -22.71
N GLU A 328 8.07 -1.57 -23.09
CA GLU A 328 8.36 -1.96 -24.48
C GLU A 328 7.85 -3.38 -24.80
N HIS A 329 6.75 -3.77 -24.13
CA HIS A 329 6.13 -5.05 -24.40
C HIS A 329 5.15 -4.94 -25.57
N SER A 330 5.10 -5.98 -26.37
CA SER A 330 4.06 -6.13 -27.38
C SER A 330 2.68 -6.12 -26.72
N LYS A 331 1.66 -5.75 -27.46
CA LYS A 331 0.26 -5.80 -26.98
C LYS A 331 -0.09 -7.22 -26.48
N THR A 332 0.39 -8.23 -27.18
CA THR A 332 0.14 -9.65 -26.86
C THR A 332 0.74 -10.03 -25.51
N GLU A 333 1.97 -9.61 -25.20
CA GLU A 333 2.60 -9.87 -23.90
C GLU A 333 1.85 -9.16 -22.77
N ARG A 334 1.42 -7.92 -23.00
CA ARG A 334 0.59 -7.20 -22.02
C ARG A 334 -0.75 -7.89 -21.75
N ASP A 335 -1.39 -8.36 -22.80
CA ASP A 335 -2.67 -9.06 -22.71
C ASP A 335 -2.53 -10.41 -21.98
N GLN A 336 -1.41 -11.11 -22.16
CA GLN A 336 -1.09 -12.34 -21.42
C GLN A 336 -0.82 -12.08 -19.93
N GLN A 337 -0.19 -10.97 -19.57
CA GLN A 337 0.11 -10.60 -18.20
C GLN A 337 -1.12 -10.12 -17.43
N ASN A 338 -2.14 -9.65 -18.13
CA ASN A 338 -3.38 -9.14 -17.53
C ASN A 338 -4.48 -10.22 -17.41
N LYS A 339 -4.23 -11.42 -17.90
CA LYS A 339 -5.09 -12.61 -17.77
C LYS A 339 -4.69 -13.45 -16.57
#